data_1b0e3e45a1259ea64fb2b788b9d3d353
#
_entry.id   1b0e3e45a1259ea64fb2b788b9d3d353
#
_cell.length_a   1.000
_cell.length_b   1.000
_cell.length_c   1.000
_cell.angle_alpha   90.00
_cell.angle_beta   90.00
_cell.angle_gamma   90.00
#
_symmetry.space_group_name_H-M   'P 1'
#
loop_
_entity.id
_entity.type
_entity.pdbx_description
1 polymer ?
#
loop_
_entity_poly.entity_id
_entity_poly.type
_entity_poly.pdbx_seq_one_letter_code
_entity_poly.pdbx_strand_id
1 'polypeptide(L)'
;MDNLKYGSRGTDVELLQLALTRSGYYNSPYGIDGIFGADTQNAVRRFQAAFGLAADGIVGRDTKKALLPFLLGGFATKIRSGDTFYRLAKHYGTTIAAIAAANPALNPEKLVPGTEIYIPYGFDLVPSDVRWTSKLNELVLEGLKLRYPFIGTETYGKSVMGRPLRAVSIGAGSAEAFFNASHHANEWITTPLVLKFAENYLKAYING
;
A
#
# COMPACT_ATOMS: atom_id res chain seq x y z
N MET A 1 -11.37 16.49 0.40
CA MET A 1 -10.76 16.02 -0.87
C MET A 1 -11.84 16.00 -1.93
N ASP A 2 -11.60 16.72 -3.02
CA ASP A 2 -12.54 16.82 -4.14
C ASP A 2 -12.67 15.49 -4.87
N ASN A 3 -13.78 15.30 -5.58
CA ASN A 3 -13.98 14.14 -6.43
C ASN A 3 -13.04 14.24 -7.64
N LEU A 4 -12.40 13.12 -8.00
CA LEU A 4 -11.62 13.05 -9.23
C LEU A 4 -12.51 12.59 -10.38
N LYS A 5 -12.38 13.25 -11.53
CA LYS A 5 -13.18 12.99 -12.74
C LYS A 5 -12.39 13.33 -13.98
N TYR A 6 -12.93 13.02 -15.14
CA TYR A 6 -12.32 13.40 -16.42
C TYR A 6 -11.87 14.86 -16.42
N GLY A 7 -10.62 15.11 -16.83
CA GLY A 7 -9.96 16.40 -16.81
C GLY A 7 -9.19 16.72 -15.51
N SER A 8 -9.37 15.97 -14.41
CA SER A 8 -8.55 16.13 -13.21
C SER A 8 -7.08 15.81 -13.50
N ARG A 9 -6.15 16.46 -12.77
CA ARG A 9 -4.70 16.29 -12.95
C ARG A 9 -3.95 16.33 -11.65
N GLY A 10 -2.73 15.77 -11.63
CA GLY A 10 -1.77 15.88 -10.52
C GLY A 10 -1.69 14.65 -9.65
N THR A 11 -1.05 14.79 -8.48
CA THR A 11 -0.67 13.69 -7.58
C THR A 11 -1.83 12.80 -7.15
N ASP A 12 -3.02 13.34 -6.94
CA ASP A 12 -4.18 12.53 -6.56
C ASP A 12 -4.63 11.61 -7.70
N VAL A 13 -4.41 12.03 -8.97
CA VAL A 13 -4.65 11.18 -10.15
C VAL A 13 -3.54 10.14 -10.30
N GLU A 14 -2.27 10.48 -10.01
CA GLU A 14 -1.17 9.49 -9.99
C GLU A 14 -1.46 8.37 -8.97
N LEU A 15 -1.90 8.72 -7.76
CA LEU A 15 -2.30 7.75 -6.74
C LEU A 15 -3.51 6.90 -7.15
N LEU A 16 -4.50 7.52 -7.81
CA LEU A 16 -5.64 6.78 -8.37
C LEU A 16 -5.17 5.77 -9.42
N GLN A 17 -4.34 6.20 -10.37
CA GLN A 17 -3.81 5.34 -11.43
C GLN A 17 -2.97 4.20 -10.83
N LEU A 18 -2.12 4.48 -9.81
CA LEU A 18 -1.38 3.45 -9.07
C LEU A 18 -2.32 2.41 -8.45
N ALA A 19 -3.37 2.85 -7.76
CA ALA A 19 -4.33 1.93 -7.14
C ALA A 19 -5.08 1.09 -8.19
N LEU A 20 -5.49 1.70 -9.30
CA LEU A 20 -6.14 1.02 -10.41
C LEU A 20 -5.21 0.02 -11.12
N THR A 21 -3.91 0.35 -11.27
CA THR A 21 -2.89 -0.58 -11.80
C THR A 21 -2.73 -1.78 -10.87
N ARG A 22 -2.56 -1.55 -9.58
CA ARG A 22 -2.41 -2.60 -8.57
C ARG A 22 -3.66 -3.49 -8.44
N SER A 23 -4.84 -2.94 -8.72
CA SER A 23 -6.09 -3.71 -8.76
C SER A 23 -6.36 -4.40 -10.10
N GLY A 24 -5.48 -4.24 -11.11
CA GLY A 24 -5.60 -4.85 -12.43
C GLY A 24 -6.58 -4.17 -13.38
N TYR A 25 -7.11 -3.01 -13.03
CA TYR A 25 -8.10 -2.29 -13.87
C TYR A 25 -7.49 -1.22 -14.78
N TYR A 26 -6.24 -0.80 -14.56
CA TYR A 26 -5.57 0.20 -15.36
C TYR A 26 -4.29 -0.35 -16.00
N ASN A 27 -4.21 -0.27 -17.30
CA ASN A 27 -3.05 -0.62 -18.10
C ASN A 27 -3.03 0.30 -19.34
N SER A 28 -2.65 1.57 -19.14
CA SER A 28 -2.52 2.54 -20.21
C SER A 28 -1.09 2.55 -20.76
N PRO A 29 -0.91 2.74 -22.08
CA PRO A 29 0.41 2.91 -22.67
C PRO A 29 1.16 4.15 -22.17
N TYR A 30 0.45 5.09 -21.57
CA TYR A 30 1.02 6.31 -20.98
C TYR A 30 1.49 6.11 -19.53
N GLY A 31 1.26 4.90 -18.94
CA GLY A 31 1.62 4.62 -17.55
C GLY A 31 0.83 5.48 -16.55
N ILE A 32 1.47 5.80 -15.44
CA ILE A 32 0.91 6.67 -14.39
C ILE A 32 1.36 8.10 -14.67
N ASP A 33 0.56 8.83 -15.44
CA ASP A 33 0.87 10.17 -15.97
C ASP A 33 0.22 11.34 -15.19
N GLY A 34 -0.62 11.01 -14.22
CA GLY A 34 -1.34 12.02 -13.44
C GLY A 34 -2.42 12.78 -14.21
N ILE A 35 -2.89 12.24 -15.33
CA ILE A 35 -3.94 12.84 -16.16
C ILE A 35 -5.17 11.92 -16.15
N PHE A 36 -6.29 12.43 -15.65
CA PHE A 36 -7.55 11.69 -15.68
C PHE A 36 -8.18 11.82 -17.08
N GLY A 37 -7.66 11.05 -18.03
CA GLY A 37 -8.17 10.93 -19.40
C GLY A 37 -9.21 9.83 -19.55
N ALA A 38 -9.51 9.46 -20.81
CA ALA A 38 -10.48 8.43 -21.15
C ALA A 38 -10.11 7.05 -20.58
N ASP A 39 -8.82 6.66 -20.63
CA ASP A 39 -8.34 5.37 -20.11
C ASP A 39 -8.56 5.28 -18.62
N THR A 40 -8.22 6.34 -17.87
CA THR A 40 -8.44 6.41 -16.43
C THR A 40 -9.94 6.34 -16.11
N GLN A 41 -10.79 7.07 -16.84
CA GLN A 41 -12.24 7.03 -16.63
C GLN A 41 -12.83 5.63 -16.88
N ASN A 42 -12.41 4.98 -17.96
CA ASN A 42 -12.85 3.63 -18.29
C ASN A 42 -12.39 2.61 -17.23
N ALA A 43 -11.16 2.76 -16.73
CA ALA A 43 -10.64 1.94 -15.64
C ALA A 43 -11.46 2.13 -14.35
N VAL A 44 -11.78 3.38 -13.99
CA VAL A 44 -12.63 3.70 -12.84
C VAL A 44 -14.00 3.04 -12.98
N ARG A 45 -14.67 3.16 -14.12
CA ARG A 45 -15.98 2.52 -14.35
C ARG A 45 -15.93 0.99 -14.20
N ARG A 46 -14.91 0.36 -14.79
CA ARG A 46 -14.72 -1.11 -14.65
C ARG A 46 -14.48 -1.51 -13.20
N PHE A 47 -13.64 -0.77 -12.48
CA PHE A 47 -13.38 -0.98 -11.07
C PHE A 47 -14.68 -0.83 -10.25
N GLN A 48 -15.42 0.27 -10.43
CA GLN A 48 -16.68 0.53 -9.75
C GLN A 48 -17.67 -0.59 -9.97
N ALA A 49 -17.88 -1.03 -11.21
CA ALA A 49 -18.78 -2.13 -11.54
C ALA A 49 -18.39 -3.43 -10.84
N ALA A 50 -17.10 -3.78 -10.83
CA ALA A 50 -16.60 -4.99 -10.19
C ALA A 50 -16.72 -4.97 -8.66
N PHE A 51 -16.69 -3.77 -8.05
CA PHE A 51 -16.84 -3.58 -6.60
C PHE A 51 -18.28 -3.23 -6.16
N GLY A 52 -19.27 -3.38 -7.07
CA GLY A 52 -20.67 -3.12 -6.76
C GLY A 52 -21.00 -1.65 -6.48
N LEU A 53 -20.20 -0.73 -7.02
CA LEU A 53 -20.41 0.71 -6.91
C LEU A 53 -21.11 1.26 -8.16
N ALA A 54 -21.68 2.46 -8.06
CA ALA A 54 -22.20 3.17 -9.23
C ALA A 54 -21.07 3.43 -10.24
N ALA A 55 -21.17 2.87 -11.46
CA ALA A 55 -20.15 2.92 -12.48
C ALA A 55 -20.20 4.24 -13.29
N ASP A 56 -20.17 5.37 -12.59
CA ASP A 56 -20.30 6.73 -13.17
C ASP A 56 -18.96 7.27 -13.70
N GLY A 57 -17.84 6.65 -13.34
CA GLY A 57 -16.50 7.10 -13.71
C GLY A 57 -16.01 8.31 -12.91
N ILE A 58 -16.63 8.58 -11.75
CA ILE A 58 -16.26 9.65 -10.81
C ILE A 58 -15.72 9.03 -9.54
N VAL A 59 -14.54 9.44 -9.11
CA VAL A 59 -13.90 8.92 -7.89
C VAL A 59 -14.36 9.72 -6.68
N GLY A 60 -15.52 9.37 -6.17
CA GLY A 60 -16.10 9.88 -4.94
C GLY A 60 -15.58 9.14 -3.69
N ARG A 61 -16.24 9.37 -2.57
CA ARG A 61 -15.89 8.79 -1.25
C ARG A 61 -15.81 7.26 -1.27
N ASP A 62 -16.85 6.60 -1.82
CA ASP A 62 -16.95 5.13 -1.78
C ASP A 62 -15.92 4.48 -2.71
N THR A 63 -15.68 5.08 -3.89
CA THR A 63 -14.63 4.63 -4.81
C THR A 63 -13.24 4.78 -4.16
N LYS A 64 -12.96 5.90 -3.48
CA LYS A 64 -11.70 6.10 -2.73
C LYS A 64 -11.53 5.05 -1.63
N LYS A 65 -12.59 4.76 -0.88
CA LYS A 65 -12.58 3.74 0.17
C LYS A 65 -12.27 2.35 -0.40
N ALA A 66 -12.87 1.99 -1.53
CA ALA A 66 -12.63 0.71 -2.20
C ALA A 66 -11.20 0.60 -2.80
N LEU A 67 -10.61 1.72 -3.22
CA LEU A 67 -9.25 1.77 -3.77
C LEU A 67 -8.15 1.79 -2.70
N LEU A 68 -8.46 2.22 -1.48
CA LEU A 68 -7.46 2.39 -0.40
C LEU A 68 -6.65 1.12 -0.10
N PRO A 69 -7.23 -0.10 -0.05
CA PRO A 69 -6.48 -1.33 0.15
C PRO A 69 -5.34 -1.54 -0.85
N PHE A 70 -5.50 -1.10 -2.10
CA PHE A 70 -4.46 -1.21 -3.13
C PHE A 70 -3.33 -0.20 -2.95
N LEU A 71 -3.57 0.89 -2.24
CA LEU A 71 -2.51 1.84 -1.84
C LEU A 71 -1.78 1.37 -0.57
N LEU A 72 -2.51 0.79 0.39
CA LEU A 72 -1.98 0.26 1.65
C LEU A 72 -1.40 -1.15 1.51
N GLY A 73 -1.61 -1.80 0.37
CA GLY A 73 -1.03 -3.11 0.06
C GLY A 73 -1.72 -4.30 0.72
N GLY A 74 -2.96 -4.16 1.18
CA GLY A 74 -3.74 -5.24 1.77
C GLY A 74 -5.04 -4.74 2.38
N PHE A 75 -5.82 -5.63 2.96
CA PHE A 75 -7.12 -5.32 3.56
C PHE A 75 -7.43 -6.23 4.74
N ALA A 76 -8.24 -5.74 5.67
CA ALA A 76 -8.81 -6.53 6.75
C ALA A 76 -10.10 -7.21 6.31
N THR A 77 -10.29 -8.46 6.72
CA THR A 77 -11.51 -9.23 6.50
C THR A 77 -11.76 -10.17 7.68
N LYS A 78 -12.85 -10.90 7.66
CA LYS A 78 -13.15 -11.92 8.70
C LYS A 78 -12.85 -13.32 8.18
N ILE A 79 -12.24 -14.14 9.03
CA ILE A 79 -12.01 -15.56 8.78
C ILE A 79 -13.37 -16.25 8.59
N ARG A 80 -13.48 -17.07 7.56
CA ARG A 80 -14.64 -17.90 7.27
C ARG A 80 -14.36 -19.36 7.66
N SER A 81 -15.43 -20.13 7.87
CA SER A 81 -15.29 -21.57 8.11
C SER A 81 -14.56 -22.24 6.94
N GLY A 82 -13.50 -23.02 7.26
CA GLY A 82 -12.66 -23.69 6.27
C GLY A 82 -11.53 -22.85 5.69
N ASP A 83 -11.37 -21.59 6.11
CA ASP A 83 -10.19 -20.80 5.74
C ASP A 83 -8.93 -21.38 6.40
N THR A 84 -7.84 -21.34 5.65
CA THR A 84 -6.47 -21.59 6.13
C THR A 84 -5.54 -20.54 5.54
N PHE A 85 -4.39 -20.29 6.16
CA PHE A 85 -3.40 -19.37 5.59
C PHE A 85 -2.99 -19.78 4.17
N TYR A 86 -2.89 -21.09 3.90
CA TYR A 86 -2.60 -21.61 2.56
C TYR A 86 -3.69 -21.21 1.53
N ARG A 87 -4.98 -21.44 1.86
CA ARG A 87 -6.10 -21.12 0.94
C ARG A 87 -6.20 -19.62 0.70
N LEU A 88 -6.06 -18.82 1.77
CA LEU A 88 -6.06 -17.36 1.68
C LEU A 88 -4.88 -16.86 0.86
N ALA A 89 -3.66 -17.36 1.11
CA ALA A 89 -2.48 -16.99 0.33
C ALA A 89 -2.65 -17.28 -1.15
N LYS A 90 -3.14 -18.48 -1.49
CA LYS A 90 -3.41 -18.88 -2.89
C LYS A 90 -4.51 -18.01 -3.54
N HIS A 91 -5.58 -17.72 -2.80
CA HIS A 91 -6.72 -16.94 -3.31
C HIS A 91 -6.36 -15.48 -3.60
N TYR A 92 -5.56 -14.87 -2.73
CA TYR A 92 -5.21 -13.44 -2.81
C TYR A 92 -3.83 -13.18 -3.43
N GLY A 93 -3.14 -14.20 -3.96
CA GLY A 93 -1.85 -14.04 -4.63
C GLY A 93 -0.73 -13.55 -3.70
N THR A 94 -0.74 -13.99 -2.45
CA THR A 94 0.26 -13.66 -1.44
C THR A 94 0.94 -14.91 -0.89
N THR A 95 1.71 -14.82 0.20
CA THR A 95 2.40 -15.95 0.82
C THR A 95 1.86 -16.24 2.23
N ILE A 96 2.01 -17.50 2.69
CA ILE A 96 1.68 -17.87 4.08
C ILE A 96 2.51 -17.04 5.05
N ALA A 97 3.80 -16.86 4.78
CA ALA A 97 4.70 -16.07 5.62
C ALA A 97 4.23 -14.61 5.73
N ALA A 98 3.78 -14.01 4.63
CA ALA A 98 3.26 -12.64 4.64
C ALA A 98 1.98 -12.51 5.48
N ILE A 99 1.04 -13.48 5.37
CA ILE A 99 -0.17 -13.49 6.20
C ILE A 99 0.19 -13.69 7.68
N ALA A 100 1.09 -14.62 8.00
CA ALA A 100 1.53 -14.86 9.36
C ALA A 100 2.20 -13.62 9.99
N ALA A 101 3.11 -12.99 9.25
CA ALA A 101 3.80 -11.78 9.69
C ALA A 101 2.86 -10.61 9.97
N ALA A 102 1.81 -10.46 9.15
CA ALA A 102 0.81 -9.41 9.32
C ALA A 102 -0.20 -9.70 10.45
N ASN A 103 -0.26 -10.95 10.94
CA ASN A 103 -1.23 -11.40 11.94
C ASN A 103 -0.54 -12.21 13.07
N PRO A 104 0.43 -11.63 13.81
CA PRO A 104 1.23 -12.39 14.79
C PRO A 104 0.42 -12.95 15.95
N ALA A 105 -0.79 -12.43 16.21
CA ALA A 105 -1.69 -12.92 17.24
C ALA A 105 -2.53 -14.14 16.83
N LEU A 106 -2.56 -14.49 15.53
CA LEU A 106 -3.36 -15.62 15.05
C LEU A 106 -2.53 -16.92 15.06
N ASN A 107 -3.17 -17.99 15.55
CA ASN A 107 -2.60 -19.34 15.40
C ASN A 107 -2.98 -19.89 14.01
N PRO A 108 -2.00 -20.15 13.09
CA PRO A 108 -2.28 -20.63 11.74
C PRO A 108 -2.95 -22.02 11.72
N GLU A 109 -2.74 -22.84 12.76
CA GLU A 109 -3.33 -24.18 12.87
C GLU A 109 -4.76 -24.16 13.44
N LYS A 110 -5.17 -23.04 14.06
CA LYS A 110 -6.48 -22.93 14.72
C LYS A 110 -7.12 -21.57 14.43
N LEU A 111 -7.53 -21.37 13.20
CA LEU A 111 -8.26 -20.15 12.82
C LEU A 111 -9.70 -20.21 13.32
N VAL A 112 -10.15 -19.13 13.96
CA VAL A 112 -11.51 -19.01 14.51
C VAL A 112 -12.36 -18.20 13.54
N PRO A 113 -13.45 -18.77 12.98
CA PRO A 113 -14.35 -18.02 12.10
C PRO A 113 -14.93 -16.77 12.82
N GLY A 114 -15.02 -15.65 12.06
CA GLY A 114 -15.46 -14.37 12.57
C GLY A 114 -14.35 -13.47 13.12
N THR A 115 -13.16 -14.03 13.43
CA THR A 115 -11.98 -13.24 13.82
C THR A 115 -11.48 -12.42 12.65
N GLU A 116 -11.02 -11.20 12.91
CA GLU A 116 -10.40 -10.33 11.90
C GLU A 116 -9.02 -10.85 11.52
N ILE A 117 -8.72 -10.79 10.23
CA ILE A 117 -7.44 -11.13 9.64
C ILE A 117 -7.05 -10.07 8.61
N TYR A 118 -5.80 -9.62 8.61
CA TYR A 118 -5.25 -8.76 7.56
C TYR A 118 -4.62 -9.61 6.46
N ILE A 119 -5.00 -9.36 5.21
CA ILE A 119 -4.50 -10.05 4.03
C ILE A 119 -3.61 -9.08 3.23
N PRO A 120 -2.29 -9.23 3.28
CA PRO A 120 -1.39 -8.45 2.43
C PRO A 120 -1.49 -8.93 0.97
N TYR A 121 -1.51 -8.01 0.01
CA TYR A 121 -1.36 -8.34 -1.41
C TYR A 121 0.09 -8.69 -1.75
N GLY A 122 0.31 -9.48 -2.82
CA GLY A 122 1.64 -9.94 -3.22
C GLY A 122 2.53 -8.90 -3.93
N PHE A 123 2.01 -7.71 -4.25
CA PHE A 123 2.79 -6.66 -4.91
C PHE A 123 3.65 -5.84 -3.93
N ASP A 124 4.66 -5.16 -4.47
CA ASP A 124 5.54 -4.27 -3.72
C ASP A 124 4.82 -2.98 -3.29
N LEU A 125 5.01 -2.57 -2.03
CA LEU A 125 4.44 -1.31 -1.52
C LEU A 125 5.16 -0.09 -2.08
N VAL A 126 6.49 -0.17 -2.19
CA VAL A 126 7.29 0.92 -2.75
C VAL A 126 7.26 0.82 -4.28
N PRO A 127 6.50 1.67 -4.98
CA PRO A 127 6.43 1.66 -6.44
C PRO A 127 7.70 2.29 -7.04
N SER A 128 8.06 1.87 -8.26
CA SER A 128 9.22 2.36 -9.01
C SER A 128 8.86 3.36 -10.11
N ASP A 129 7.59 3.43 -10.47
CA ASP A 129 7.06 4.10 -11.67
C ASP A 129 6.13 5.28 -11.37
N VAL A 130 6.17 5.80 -10.14
CA VAL A 130 5.36 6.92 -9.67
C VAL A 130 6.23 8.00 -9.09
N ARG A 131 5.89 9.26 -9.33
CA ARG A 131 6.56 10.39 -8.70
C ARG A 131 6.41 10.30 -7.16
N TRP A 132 7.54 10.32 -6.47
CA TRP A 132 7.54 10.25 -5.00
C TRP A 132 7.03 11.54 -4.39
N THR A 133 6.08 11.44 -3.49
CA THR A 133 5.47 12.56 -2.78
C THR A 133 5.34 12.23 -1.30
N SER A 134 5.22 13.24 -0.44
CA SER A 134 4.98 13.02 0.99
C SER A 134 3.69 12.24 1.27
N LYS A 135 2.67 12.38 0.43
CA LYS A 135 1.43 11.61 0.58
C LYS A 135 1.64 10.13 0.27
N LEU A 136 2.38 9.82 -0.80
CA LEU A 136 2.76 8.43 -1.12
C LEU A 136 3.65 7.85 -0.02
N ASN A 137 4.60 8.64 0.51
CA ASN A 137 5.45 8.24 1.62
C ASN A 137 4.64 7.78 2.84
N GLU A 138 3.66 8.57 3.30
CA GLU A 138 2.79 8.20 4.42
C GLU A 138 1.99 6.91 4.12
N LEU A 139 1.45 6.76 2.91
CA LEU A 139 0.72 5.54 2.51
C LEU A 139 1.61 4.29 2.51
N VAL A 140 2.84 4.41 2.03
CA VAL A 140 3.82 3.31 2.04
C VAL A 140 4.19 2.94 3.47
N LEU A 141 4.48 3.91 4.33
CA LEU A 141 4.81 3.66 5.74
C LEU A 141 3.64 3.01 6.49
N GLU A 142 2.41 3.47 6.27
CA GLU A 142 1.21 2.85 6.84
C GLU A 142 1.05 1.41 6.35
N GLY A 143 1.22 1.18 5.05
CA GLY A 143 1.17 -0.16 4.47
C GLY A 143 2.26 -1.10 5.00
N LEU A 144 3.49 -0.62 5.19
CA LEU A 144 4.57 -1.38 5.83
C LEU A 144 4.21 -1.78 7.25
N LYS A 145 3.65 -0.86 8.04
CA LYS A 145 3.21 -1.13 9.41
C LYS A 145 2.07 -2.16 9.47
N LEU A 146 1.13 -2.10 8.53
CA LEU A 146 0.04 -3.08 8.43
C LEU A 146 0.55 -4.48 8.03
N ARG A 147 1.53 -4.56 7.13
CA ARG A 147 2.17 -5.83 6.72
C ARG A 147 3.11 -6.41 7.76
N TYR A 148 3.78 -5.55 8.52
CA TYR A 148 4.84 -5.89 9.47
C TYR A 148 4.60 -5.17 10.80
N PRO A 149 3.60 -5.57 11.59
CA PRO A 149 3.21 -4.87 12.81
C PRO A 149 4.29 -4.88 13.91
N PHE A 150 5.36 -5.65 13.71
CA PHE A 150 6.53 -5.69 14.60
C PHE A 150 7.55 -4.56 14.35
N ILE A 151 7.41 -3.76 13.28
CA ILE A 151 8.27 -2.58 13.07
C ILE A 151 7.84 -1.42 13.97
N GLY A 152 8.81 -0.67 14.46
CA GLY A 152 8.57 0.63 15.11
C GLY A 152 8.39 1.73 14.08
N THR A 153 7.47 2.66 14.35
CA THR A 153 7.33 3.89 13.54
C THR A 153 7.13 5.08 14.47
N GLU A 154 7.91 6.12 14.28
CA GLU A 154 7.84 7.33 15.08
C GLU A 154 7.95 8.60 14.25
N THR A 155 7.56 9.72 14.85
CA THR A 155 7.77 11.05 14.30
C THR A 155 8.80 11.76 15.16
N TYR A 156 10.02 11.91 14.66
CA TYR A 156 11.12 12.54 15.41
C TYR A 156 11.18 14.07 15.21
N GLY A 157 10.35 14.63 14.34
CA GLY A 157 10.30 16.05 14.09
C GLY A 157 9.31 16.45 13.01
N LYS A 158 9.35 17.73 12.64
CA LYS A 158 8.56 18.29 11.54
C LYS A 158 9.45 19.11 10.62
N SER A 159 9.16 19.06 9.31
CA SER A 159 9.79 19.93 8.32
C SER A 159 9.33 21.39 8.51
N VAL A 160 10.00 22.33 7.82
CA VAL A 160 9.60 23.76 7.77
C VAL A 160 8.13 23.92 7.34
N MET A 161 7.62 23.03 6.49
CA MET A 161 6.22 23.02 6.04
C MET A 161 5.27 22.29 7.01
N GLY A 162 5.72 21.96 8.23
CA GLY A 162 4.93 21.27 9.25
C GLY A 162 4.66 19.78 8.97
N ARG A 163 5.26 19.17 7.93
CA ARG A 163 5.10 17.76 7.61
C ARG A 163 5.91 16.89 8.56
N PRO A 164 5.39 15.72 9.01
CA PRO A 164 6.10 14.86 9.91
C PRO A 164 7.37 14.29 9.25
N LEU A 165 8.44 14.24 10.02
CA LEU A 165 9.67 13.52 9.69
C LEU A 165 9.58 12.16 10.37
N ARG A 166 9.50 11.10 9.57
CA ARG A 166 9.25 9.73 10.02
C ARG A 166 10.54 8.94 10.16
N ALA A 167 10.60 8.15 11.23
CA ALA A 167 11.58 7.07 11.37
C ALA A 167 10.88 5.72 11.39
N VAL A 168 11.57 4.70 10.88
CA VAL A 168 11.17 3.28 10.94
C VAL A 168 12.30 2.52 11.60
N SER A 169 11.99 1.75 12.65
CA SER A 169 12.93 0.85 13.30
C SER A 169 12.57 -0.60 13.02
N ILE A 170 13.57 -1.42 12.70
CA ILE A 170 13.42 -2.84 12.36
C ILE A 170 14.43 -3.63 13.20
N GLY A 171 13.94 -4.64 13.92
CA GLY A 171 14.76 -5.49 14.78
C GLY A 171 14.81 -5.02 16.24
N ALA A 172 15.52 -5.80 17.08
CA ALA A 172 15.65 -5.57 18.52
C ALA A 172 17.07 -5.87 19.03
N GLY A 173 18.07 -5.89 18.12
CA GLY A 173 19.48 -6.12 18.46
C GLY A 173 20.12 -4.92 19.17
N SER A 174 21.31 -5.15 19.75
CA SER A 174 22.10 -4.09 20.38
C SER A 174 22.98 -3.31 19.40
N ALA A 175 23.26 -3.86 18.21
CA ALA A 175 23.95 -3.17 17.14
C ALA A 175 22.94 -2.42 16.27
N GLU A 176 23.21 -1.15 16.05
CA GLU A 176 22.33 -0.27 15.28
C GLU A 176 23.02 0.21 14.00
N ALA A 177 22.27 0.23 12.89
CA ALA A 177 22.63 0.88 11.66
C ALA A 177 21.59 1.93 11.30
N PHE A 178 22.01 3.16 11.05
CA PHE A 178 21.14 4.27 10.71
C PHE A 178 21.26 4.64 9.24
N PHE A 179 20.12 4.67 8.55
CA PHE A 179 20.00 5.11 7.15
C PHE A 179 19.09 6.33 7.09
N ASN A 180 19.52 7.39 6.44
CA ASN A 180 18.69 8.55 6.17
C ASN A 180 18.56 8.80 4.66
N ALA A 181 17.52 9.55 4.29
CA ALA A 181 17.21 9.86 2.91
C ALA A 181 16.67 11.27 2.76
N SER A 182 16.84 11.88 1.59
CA SER A 182 16.37 13.22 1.25
C SER A 182 16.83 14.29 2.25
N HIS A 183 18.10 14.17 2.69
CA HIS A 183 18.74 15.15 3.58
C HIS A 183 18.82 16.52 2.90
N HIS A 184 19.15 16.54 1.61
CA HIS A 184 19.08 17.74 0.79
C HIS A 184 17.87 17.67 -0.15
N ALA A 185 17.25 18.80 -0.45
CA ALA A 185 15.96 18.89 -1.16
C ALA A 185 15.97 18.31 -2.60
N ASN A 186 17.13 18.19 -3.23
CA ASN A 186 17.31 17.64 -4.58
C ASN A 186 17.55 16.12 -4.61
N GLU A 187 17.61 15.46 -3.45
CA GLU A 187 17.87 14.02 -3.32
C GLU A 187 16.59 13.20 -3.14
N TRP A 188 15.48 13.63 -3.72
CA TRP A 188 14.16 13.00 -3.54
C TRP A 188 14.13 11.51 -3.85
N ILE A 189 15.00 11.03 -4.74
CA ILE A 189 15.09 9.62 -5.12
C ILE A 189 15.61 8.73 -3.98
N THR A 190 16.34 9.28 -3.02
CA THR A 190 16.91 8.50 -1.93
C THR A 190 15.84 8.01 -0.95
N THR A 191 14.73 8.71 -0.77
CA THR A 191 13.61 8.24 0.07
C THR A 191 12.99 6.93 -0.42
N PRO A 192 12.51 6.80 -1.68
CA PRO A 192 12.00 5.52 -2.17
C PRO A 192 13.09 4.43 -2.18
N LEU A 193 14.36 4.76 -2.39
CA LEU A 193 15.45 3.79 -2.34
C LEU A 193 15.61 3.17 -0.93
N VAL A 194 15.65 4.00 0.11
CA VAL A 194 15.77 3.52 1.50
C VAL A 194 14.51 2.74 1.92
N LEU A 195 13.33 3.19 1.54
CA LEU A 195 12.09 2.45 1.82
C LEU A 195 12.02 1.13 1.06
N LYS A 196 12.53 1.08 -0.18
CA LYS A 196 12.61 -0.17 -0.94
C LYS A 196 13.60 -1.14 -0.33
N PHE A 197 14.74 -0.65 0.15
CA PHE A 197 15.68 -1.45 0.93
C PHE A 197 15.00 -2.04 2.18
N ALA A 198 14.29 -1.22 2.96
CA ALA A 198 13.56 -1.67 4.14
C ALA A 198 12.48 -2.71 3.79
N GLU A 199 11.69 -2.48 2.73
CA GLU A 199 10.69 -3.46 2.25
C GLU A 199 11.32 -4.80 1.87
N ASN A 200 12.44 -4.78 1.15
CA ASN A 200 13.14 -6.01 0.73
C ASN A 200 13.76 -6.73 1.93
N TYR A 201 14.33 -5.99 2.88
CA TYR A 201 14.85 -6.56 4.13
C TYR A 201 13.73 -7.25 4.94
N LEU A 202 12.58 -6.60 5.10
CA LEU A 202 11.43 -7.18 5.80
C LEU A 202 10.89 -8.44 5.11
N LYS A 203 10.84 -8.43 3.77
CA LYS A 203 10.47 -9.63 2.99
C LYS A 203 11.45 -10.78 3.20
N ALA A 204 12.75 -10.51 3.19
CA ALA A 204 13.77 -11.52 3.46
C ALA A 204 13.64 -12.06 4.89
N TYR A 205 13.47 -11.17 5.86
CA TYR A 205 13.34 -11.52 7.28
C TYR A 205 12.18 -12.48 7.59
N ILE A 206 11.01 -12.31 6.97
CA ILE A 206 9.86 -13.20 7.21
C ILE A 206 9.93 -14.53 6.44
N ASN A 207 10.82 -14.65 5.47
CA ASN A 207 10.98 -15.88 4.67
C ASN A 207 12.16 -16.75 5.13
N GLY A 208 12.93 -16.34 6.16
CA GLY A 208 14.06 -17.06 6.74
C GLY A 208 15.34 -16.77 6.00
#